data_9d96d2f1470a5720185c06681a725f72
#
_entry.id   9d96d2f1470a5720185c06681a725f72
#
_cell.length_a   1.000
_cell.length_b   1.000
_cell.length_c   1.000
_cell.angle_alpha   90.00
_cell.angle_beta   90.00
_cell.angle_gamma   90.00
#
_symmetry.space_group_name_H-M   'P 1'
#
loop_
_entity.id
_entity.type
_entity.pdbx_description
1 polymer ?
#
loop_
_entity_poly.entity_id
_entity_poly.type
_entity_poly.pdbx_seq_one_letter_code
_entity_poly.pdbx_strand_id
1 'polypeptide(L)'
;MSALRELVERTIKIVEKMDVDAVLALFAEDALFFDPHYPSPRMQGKAAIRAGLIWGFGSMQKMGFPITAYYESSDGKSAVVEVATAHVLQQGMKLNFPQVFVIDTRDGLVTRLQAFEPYGPHGIPGVALALTRLVRELQGKE
;
A
#
# COMPACT_ATOMS: atom_id res chain seq x y z
N MET A 1 -18.60 -3.63 -14.03
CA MET A 1 -17.63 -3.53 -12.92
C MET A 1 -18.24 -4.24 -11.70
N SER A 2 -17.47 -5.05 -11.00
CA SER A 2 -17.97 -5.75 -9.81
C SER A 2 -18.13 -4.80 -8.61
N ALA A 3 -19.00 -5.16 -7.67
CA ALA A 3 -19.19 -4.41 -6.43
C ALA A 3 -17.87 -4.30 -5.61
N LEU A 4 -17.05 -5.37 -5.64
CA LEU A 4 -15.75 -5.38 -4.98
C LEU A 4 -14.80 -4.36 -5.64
N ARG A 5 -14.75 -4.30 -6.95
CA ARG A 5 -13.91 -3.33 -7.66
C ARG A 5 -14.34 -1.90 -7.37
N GLU A 6 -15.63 -1.64 -7.34
CA GLU A 6 -16.16 -0.32 -6.94
C GLU A 6 -15.75 0.05 -5.52
N LEU A 7 -15.83 -0.90 -4.59
CA LEU A 7 -15.37 -0.69 -3.21
C LEU A 7 -13.88 -0.38 -3.15
N VAL A 8 -13.04 -1.15 -3.87
CA VAL A 8 -11.59 -0.94 -3.90
C VAL A 8 -11.22 0.41 -4.49
N GLU A 9 -11.78 0.76 -5.64
CA GLU A 9 -11.51 2.06 -6.29
C GLU A 9 -11.98 3.24 -5.41
N ARG A 10 -13.12 3.10 -4.75
CA ARG A 10 -13.62 4.08 -3.78
C ARG A 10 -12.69 4.19 -2.57
N THR A 11 -12.21 3.06 -2.05
CA THR A 11 -11.27 3.03 -0.93
C THR A 11 -10.00 3.79 -1.27
N ILE A 12 -9.40 3.52 -2.42
CA ILE A 12 -8.19 4.21 -2.88
C ILE A 12 -8.43 5.72 -2.97
N LYS A 13 -9.53 6.15 -3.60
CA LYS A 13 -9.86 7.59 -3.71
C LYS A 13 -10.05 8.26 -2.36
N ILE A 14 -10.62 7.56 -1.38
CA ILE A 14 -10.79 8.10 -0.03
C ILE A 14 -9.45 8.19 0.69
N VAL A 15 -8.57 7.19 0.56
CA VAL A 15 -7.21 7.23 1.11
C VAL A 15 -6.40 8.39 0.52
N GLU A 16 -6.52 8.64 -0.79
CA GLU A 16 -5.83 9.75 -1.45
C GLU A 16 -6.25 11.13 -0.93
N LYS A 17 -7.45 11.24 -0.35
CA LYS A 17 -7.90 12.47 0.32
C LYS A 17 -7.30 12.65 1.72
N MET A 18 -6.67 11.61 2.27
CA MET A 18 -6.05 11.62 3.60
C MET A 18 -7.02 11.98 4.74
N ASP A 19 -8.28 11.59 4.62
CA ASP A 19 -9.30 11.75 5.64
C ASP A 19 -9.37 10.48 6.51
N VAL A 20 -8.84 10.58 7.74
CA VAL A 20 -8.74 9.44 8.67
C VAL A 20 -10.11 8.83 8.96
N ASP A 21 -11.12 9.64 9.29
CA ASP A 21 -12.44 9.13 9.65
C ASP A 21 -13.15 8.47 8.46
N ALA A 22 -13.04 9.07 7.27
CA ALA A 22 -13.60 8.49 6.06
C ALA A 22 -12.94 7.15 5.69
N VAL A 23 -11.64 7.02 5.87
CA VAL A 23 -10.92 5.74 5.66
C VAL A 23 -11.35 4.71 6.69
N LEU A 24 -11.40 5.06 7.98
CA LEU A 24 -11.82 4.14 9.04
C LEU A 24 -13.22 3.60 8.84
N ALA A 25 -14.13 4.39 8.29
CA ALA A 25 -15.49 3.95 7.98
C ALA A 25 -15.55 2.80 6.96
N LEU A 26 -14.49 2.58 6.19
CA LEU A 26 -14.38 1.49 5.22
C LEU A 26 -13.93 0.16 5.83
N PHE A 27 -13.38 0.18 7.04
CA PHE A 27 -12.84 -0.98 7.72
C PHE A 27 -13.84 -1.60 8.70
N ALA A 28 -13.79 -2.93 8.82
CA ALA A 28 -14.46 -3.64 9.92
C ALA A 28 -13.78 -3.32 11.26
N GLU A 29 -14.51 -3.49 12.37
CA GLU A 29 -13.97 -3.22 13.72
C GLU A 29 -12.73 -4.05 14.05
N ASP A 30 -12.70 -5.30 13.58
CA ASP A 30 -11.62 -6.27 13.79
C ASP A 30 -10.61 -6.30 12.64
N ALA A 31 -10.59 -5.30 11.76
CA ALA A 31 -9.75 -5.28 10.58
C ALA A 31 -8.25 -5.29 10.91
N LEU A 32 -7.48 -5.87 10.00
CA LEU A 32 -6.02 -5.82 9.99
C LEU A 32 -5.56 -4.94 8.84
N PHE A 33 -4.77 -3.94 9.15
CA PHE A 33 -3.97 -3.21 8.18
C PHE A 33 -2.49 -3.51 8.41
N PHE A 34 -1.82 -4.05 7.41
CA PHE A 34 -0.39 -4.32 7.45
C PHE A 34 0.33 -3.55 6.35
N ASP A 35 1.28 -2.73 6.75
CA ASP A 35 2.12 -1.98 5.82
C ASP A 35 3.54 -1.86 6.40
N PRO A 36 4.57 -2.42 5.72
CA PRO A 36 5.95 -2.43 6.22
C PRO A 36 6.58 -1.03 6.33
N HIS A 37 6.01 0.00 5.71
CA HIS A 37 6.50 1.38 5.83
C HIS A 37 6.08 2.07 7.13
N TYR A 38 5.17 1.50 7.87
CA TYR A 38 4.66 2.11 9.10
C TYR A 38 5.53 1.74 10.30
N PRO A 39 5.68 2.63 11.30
CA PRO A 39 6.45 2.35 12.52
C PRO A 39 5.96 1.11 13.26
N SER A 40 4.64 0.90 13.26
CA SER A 40 3.98 -0.32 13.73
C SER A 40 3.33 -0.99 12.54
N PRO A 41 4.02 -1.91 11.84
CA PRO A 41 3.55 -2.43 10.56
C PRO A 41 2.22 -3.18 10.66
N ARG A 42 2.01 -3.89 11.76
CA ARG A 42 0.79 -4.66 12.02
C ARG A 42 -0.19 -3.85 12.87
N MET A 43 -1.22 -3.34 12.22
CA MET A 43 -2.25 -2.54 12.87
C MET A 43 -3.54 -3.35 12.96
N GLN A 44 -3.80 -3.91 14.15
CA GLN A 44 -4.99 -4.74 14.41
C GLN A 44 -6.07 -3.92 15.11
N GLY A 45 -7.23 -3.82 14.46
CA GLY A 45 -8.40 -3.09 14.95
C GLY A 45 -8.36 -1.59 14.63
N LYS A 46 -9.53 -0.95 14.70
CA LYS A 46 -9.68 0.45 14.27
C LYS A 46 -8.83 1.45 15.06
N ALA A 47 -8.58 1.23 16.34
CA ALA A 47 -7.76 2.14 17.13
C ALA A 47 -6.30 2.14 16.63
N ALA A 48 -5.72 0.97 16.36
CA ALA A 48 -4.37 0.84 15.82
C ALA A 48 -4.28 1.39 14.40
N ILE A 49 -5.28 1.12 13.56
CA ILE A 49 -5.37 1.64 12.19
C ILE A 49 -5.46 3.17 12.21
N ARG A 50 -6.27 3.75 13.09
CA ARG A 50 -6.37 5.21 13.28
C ARG A 50 -5.00 5.82 13.58
N ALA A 51 -4.28 5.29 14.54
CA ALA A 51 -2.96 5.79 14.91
C ALA A 51 -1.98 5.74 13.73
N GLY A 52 -2.00 4.63 12.97
CA GLY A 52 -1.19 4.49 11.77
C GLY A 52 -1.56 5.51 10.68
N LEU A 53 -2.84 5.68 10.39
CA LEU A 53 -3.31 6.64 9.39
C LEU A 53 -2.95 8.09 9.76
N ILE A 54 -3.09 8.47 11.02
CA ILE A 54 -2.69 9.80 11.51
C ILE A 54 -1.21 10.03 11.24
N TRP A 55 -0.36 9.04 11.57
CA TRP A 55 1.07 9.14 11.30
C TRP A 55 1.35 9.19 9.78
N GLY A 56 0.77 8.28 8.99
CA GLY A 56 1.01 8.19 7.56
C GLY A 56 0.56 9.45 6.81
N PHE A 57 -0.64 9.92 7.07
CA PHE A 57 -1.18 11.12 6.42
C PHE A 57 -0.44 12.38 6.87
N GLY A 58 -0.03 12.44 8.15
CA GLY A 58 0.80 13.54 8.65
C GLY A 58 2.18 13.63 8.01
N SER A 59 2.69 12.53 7.47
CA SER A 59 3.99 12.47 6.80
C SER A 59 3.96 12.91 5.34
N MET A 60 2.77 13.08 4.75
CA MET A 60 2.57 13.30 3.32
C MET A 60 1.92 14.64 3.02
N GLN A 61 2.34 15.28 1.94
CA GLN A 61 1.59 16.36 1.29
C GLN A 61 0.54 15.79 0.34
N LYS A 62 0.87 14.68 -0.33
CA LYS A 62 -0.01 14.04 -1.32
C LYS A 62 0.24 12.54 -1.33
N MET A 63 -0.84 11.79 -1.41
CA MET A 63 -0.83 10.36 -1.69
C MET A 63 -1.48 10.09 -3.05
N GLY A 64 -0.88 9.20 -3.83
CA GLY A 64 -1.42 8.77 -5.11
C GLY A 64 -1.22 7.28 -5.31
N PHE A 65 -2.27 6.60 -5.78
CA PHE A 65 -2.26 5.16 -6.04
C PHE A 65 -2.93 4.84 -7.40
N PRO A 66 -2.39 5.34 -8.52
CA PRO A 66 -2.89 4.93 -9.83
C PRO A 66 -2.88 3.42 -9.99
N ILE A 67 -4.05 2.84 -10.26
CA ILE A 67 -4.20 1.39 -10.45
C ILE A 67 -3.63 1.00 -11.80
N THR A 68 -2.72 0.03 -11.82
CA THR A 68 -2.12 -0.53 -13.04
C THR A 68 -2.69 -1.91 -13.39
N ALA A 69 -3.11 -2.69 -12.40
CA ALA A 69 -3.79 -3.95 -12.60
C ALA A 69 -4.72 -4.29 -11.42
N TYR A 70 -5.75 -5.07 -11.69
CA TYR A 70 -6.72 -5.48 -10.72
C TYR A 70 -7.12 -6.93 -10.95
N TYR A 71 -7.13 -7.71 -9.89
CA TYR A 71 -7.51 -9.12 -9.87
C TYR A 71 -8.48 -9.36 -8.71
N GLU A 72 -9.40 -10.28 -8.91
CA GLU A 72 -10.45 -10.56 -7.95
C GLU A 72 -10.63 -12.06 -7.78
N SER A 73 -10.88 -12.51 -6.55
CA SER A 73 -11.21 -13.89 -6.26
C SER A 73 -12.56 -14.28 -6.87
N SER A 74 -12.73 -15.57 -7.15
CA SER A 74 -13.97 -16.09 -7.76
C SER A 74 -15.21 -15.90 -6.89
N ASP A 75 -15.04 -15.79 -5.57
CA ASP A 75 -16.14 -15.53 -4.62
C ASP A 75 -16.45 -14.03 -4.45
N GLY A 76 -15.69 -13.14 -5.10
CA GLY A 76 -15.89 -11.70 -5.02
C GLY A 76 -15.60 -11.07 -3.66
N LYS A 77 -14.83 -11.74 -2.79
CA LYS A 77 -14.53 -11.26 -1.43
C LYS A 77 -13.11 -10.72 -1.25
N SER A 78 -12.21 -11.07 -2.15
CA SER A 78 -10.80 -10.66 -2.08
C SER A 78 -10.33 -10.09 -3.41
N ALA A 79 -9.47 -9.09 -3.33
CA ALA A 79 -8.85 -8.48 -4.49
C ALA A 79 -7.35 -8.31 -4.30
N VAL A 80 -6.63 -8.32 -5.41
CA VAL A 80 -5.24 -7.91 -5.51
C VAL A 80 -5.16 -6.72 -6.46
N VAL A 81 -4.52 -5.65 -6.02
CA VAL A 81 -4.44 -4.40 -6.76
C VAL A 81 -2.98 -4.00 -6.91
N GLU A 82 -2.52 -3.87 -8.15
CA GLU A 82 -1.23 -3.27 -8.43
C GLU A 82 -1.41 -1.77 -8.63
N VAL A 83 -0.53 -0.99 -8.03
CA VAL A 83 -0.54 0.48 -8.13
C VAL A 83 0.85 1.01 -8.44
N ALA A 84 0.90 2.09 -9.20
CA ALA A 84 2.10 2.89 -9.37
C ALA A 84 2.09 4.00 -8.31
N THR A 85 2.54 3.67 -7.09
CA THR A 85 2.51 4.61 -5.97
C THR A 85 3.26 5.89 -6.30
N ALA A 86 2.60 7.02 -6.08
CA ALA A 86 3.12 8.35 -6.35
C ALA A 86 2.78 9.28 -5.17
N HIS A 87 3.69 9.35 -4.21
CA HIS A 87 3.54 10.18 -3.02
C HIS A 87 4.43 11.40 -3.04
N VAL A 88 4.04 12.42 -2.31
CA VAL A 88 4.89 13.58 -2.00
C VAL A 88 4.96 13.71 -0.47
N LEU A 89 6.16 13.61 0.07
CA LEU A 89 6.42 13.81 1.51
C LEU A 89 6.27 15.28 1.91
N GLN A 90 6.13 15.54 3.21
CA GLN A 90 6.03 16.91 3.75
C GLN A 90 7.19 17.81 3.30
N GLN A 91 8.39 17.26 3.13
CA GLN A 91 9.58 18.00 2.66
C GLN A 91 9.60 18.22 1.14
N GLY A 92 8.57 17.77 0.42
CA GLY A 92 8.47 17.87 -1.03
C GLY A 92 9.15 16.75 -1.81
N MET A 93 9.76 15.78 -1.14
CA MET A 93 10.37 14.61 -1.79
C MET A 93 9.29 13.74 -2.44
N LYS A 94 9.50 13.39 -3.70
CA LYS A 94 8.62 12.47 -4.43
C LYS A 94 9.04 11.02 -4.20
N LEU A 95 8.06 10.17 -3.90
CA LEU A 95 8.24 8.73 -3.78
C LEU A 95 7.42 8.04 -4.88
N ASN A 96 8.10 7.38 -5.80
CA ASN A 96 7.47 6.63 -6.88
C ASN A 96 7.99 5.20 -6.86
N PHE A 97 7.08 4.26 -6.64
CA PHE A 97 7.41 2.83 -6.62
C PHE A 97 6.16 1.98 -6.90
N PRO A 98 6.32 0.79 -7.49
CA PRO A 98 5.21 -0.13 -7.62
C PRO A 98 4.87 -0.75 -6.27
N GLN A 99 3.58 -1.00 -6.04
CA GLN A 99 3.09 -1.60 -4.82
C GLN A 99 1.91 -2.52 -5.13
N VAL A 100 1.72 -3.54 -4.32
CA VAL A 100 0.59 -4.46 -4.41
C VAL A 100 -0.17 -4.43 -3.10
N PHE A 101 -1.48 -4.27 -3.17
CA PHE A 101 -2.37 -4.44 -2.04
C PHE A 101 -3.18 -5.73 -2.18
N VAL A 102 -3.23 -6.50 -1.12
CA VAL A 102 -4.20 -7.60 -0.96
C VAL A 102 -5.29 -7.12 -0.03
N ILE A 103 -6.52 -7.20 -0.49
CA ILE A 103 -7.70 -6.68 0.22
C ILE A 103 -8.70 -7.80 0.38
N ASP A 104 -9.07 -8.11 1.63
CA ASP A 104 -10.17 -9.01 1.95
C ASP A 104 -11.34 -8.21 2.51
N THR A 105 -12.56 -8.65 2.18
CA THR A 105 -13.79 -7.96 2.59
C THR A 105 -14.80 -8.90 3.20
N ARG A 106 -15.68 -8.34 4.04
CA ARG A 106 -16.84 -9.01 4.63
C ARG A 106 -17.94 -7.97 4.80
N ASP A 107 -19.12 -8.26 4.25
CA ASP A 107 -20.31 -7.39 4.34
C ASP A 107 -20.04 -5.93 3.87
N GLY A 108 -19.28 -5.78 2.79
CA GLY A 108 -18.96 -4.48 2.21
C GLY A 108 -17.91 -3.68 2.98
N LEU A 109 -17.26 -4.26 3.98
CA LEU A 109 -16.19 -3.64 4.77
C LEU A 109 -14.86 -4.36 4.54
N VAL A 110 -13.76 -3.62 4.58
CA VAL A 110 -12.42 -4.17 4.51
C VAL A 110 -12.07 -4.85 5.84
N THR A 111 -11.73 -6.13 5.79
CA THR A 111 -11.29 -6.91 6.96
C THR A 111 -9.78 -7.09 7.01
N ARG A 112 -9.11 -7.03 5.86
CA ARG A 112 -7.65 -7.02 5.75
C ARG A 112 -7.23 -6.15 4.58
N LEU A 113 -6.27 -5.29 4.82
CA LEU A 113 -5.52 -4.61 3.77
C LEU A 113 -4.05 -4.82 4.07
N GLN A 114 -3.34 -5.48 3.17
CA GLN A 114 -1.93 -5.74 3.31
C GLN A 114 -1.17 -5.21 2.11
N ALA A 115 -0.21 -4.33 2.38
CA ALA A 115 0.70 -3.82 1.38
C ALA A 115 1.87 -4.77 1.19
N PHE A 116 2.18 -5.08 -0.07
CA PHE A 116 3.40 -5.75 -0.49
C PHE A 116 4.16 -4.81 -1.40
N GLU A 117 5.44 -4.69 -1.16
CA GLU A 117 6.30 -3.83 -1.95
C GLU A 117 7.38 -4.65 -2.62
N PRO A 118 7.71 -4.33 -3.88
CA PRO A 118 8.74 -5.06 -4.61
C PRO A 118 10.12 -4.59 -4.13
N TYR A 119 10.48 -4.99 -2.94
CA TYR A 119 11.85 -4.83 -2.48
C TYR A 119 12.74 -5.87 -3.16
N GLY A 120 13.91 -5.43 -3.56
CA GLY A 120 14.97 -6.36 -3.89
C GLY A 120 15.39 -7.16 -2.65
N PRO A 121 16.29 -8.12 -2.78
CA PRO A 121 16.80 -8.87 -1.65
C PRO A 121 17.43 -7.93 -0.61
N HIS A 122 17.17 -8.20 0.66
CA HIS A 122 17.67 -7.43 1.80
C HIS A 122 18.87 -8.09 2.46
N GLY A 123 19.54 -7.36 3.37
CA GLY A 123 20.68 -7.86 4.10
C GLY A 123 21.89 -8.13 3.21
N ILE A 124 22.68 -9.15 3.52
CA ILE A 124 23.89 -9.51 2.77
C ILE A 124 23.62 -9.78 1.29
N PRO A 125 22.57 -10.56 0.91
CA PRO A 125 22.25 -10.75 -0.51
C PRO A 125 21.92 -9.45 -1.23
N GLY A 126 21.27 -8.50 -0.56
CA GLY A 126 20.95 -7.18 -1.13
C GLY A 126 22.20 -6.34 -1.41
N VAL A 127 23.14 -6.34 -0.48
CA VAL A 127 24.44 -5.68 -0.64
C VAL A 127 25.23 -6.31 -1.79
N ALA A 128 25.29 -7.64 -1.85
CA ALA A 128 26.00 -8.36 -2.91
C ALA A 128 25.41 -8.03 -4.30
N LEU A 129 24.06 -7.98 -4.41
CA LEU A 129 23.40 -7.63 -5.66
C LEU A 129 23.65 -6.17 -6.05
N ALA A 130 23.62 -5.25 -5.10
CA ALA A 130 23.91 -3.82 -5.34
C ALA A 130 25.34 -3.63 -5.88
N LEU A 131 26.33 -4.30 -5.27
CA LEU A 131 27.71 -4.28 -5.74
C LEU A 131 27.85 -4.89 -7.14
N THR A 132 27.17 -6.00 -7.40
CA THR A 132 27.17 -6.63 -8.73
C THR A 132 26.62 -5.69 -9.80
N ARG A 133 25.53 -5.00 -9.51
CA ARG A 133 24.94 -4.02 -10.42
C ARG A 133 25.89 -2.85 -10.68
N LEU A 134 26.51 -2.32 -9.65
CA LEU A 134 27.49 -1.25 -9.78
C LEU A 134 28.67 -1.66 -10.66
N VAL A 135 29.24 -2.86 -10.45
CA VAL A 135 30.34 -3.39 -11.26
C VAL A 135 29.92 -3.52 -12.74
N ARG A 136 28.70 -4.01 -12.99
CA ARG A 136 28.18 -4.12 -14.38
C ARG A 136 28.03 -2.76 -15.05
N GLU A 137 27.51 -1.76 -14.32
CA GLU A 137 27.40 -0.38 -14.83
C GLU A 137 28.79 0.21 -15.17
N LEU A 138 29.77 0.03 -14.28
CA LEU A 138 31.15 0.48 -14.53
C LEU A 138 31.82 -0.23 -15.69
N GLN A 139 31.40 -1.47 -16.00
CA GLN A 139 31.90 -2.24 -17.16
C GLN A 139 31.11 -1.91 -18.45
N GLY A 140 30.11 -1.02 -18.39
CA GLY A 140 29.22 -0.72 -19.52
C GLY A 140 28.34 -1.89 -19.93
N LYS A 141 28.00 -2.81 -19.01
CA LYS A 141 27.07 -3.92 -19.23
C LYS A 141 25.73 -3.60 -18.60
N GLU A 142 24.66 -3.72 -19.40
CA GLU A 142 23.28 -3.64 -18.92
C GLU A 142 22.76 -5.00 -18.41
#